data_43260b41b8e81ec6b159e3a08f56b84a
#
_entry.id   43260b41b8e81ec6b159e3a08f56b84a
#
_cell.length_a   1.000
_cell.length_b   1.000
_cell.length_c   1.000
_cell.angle_alpha   90.00
_cell.angle_beta   90.00
_cell.angle_gamma   90.00
#
_symmetry.space_group_name_H-M   'P 1'
#
loop_
_entity.id
_entity.type
_entity.pdbx_description
1 polymer ?
#
loop_
_entity_poly.entity_id
_entity_poly.type
_entity_poly.pdbx_seq_one_letter_code
_entity_poly.pdbx_strand_id
1 'polypeptide(L)'
;MRNFEKTLSIFARVIYAIVVATLAFFVVSNANWILGDQWQNIRTTGLGQMMHSSDFCFPNNGRCWPFALLHYNILLLFQCTSPTAHYVLNLLLFIIFSIAIFVVIRKSIPQKETSSIWNSFTILLASTYLLFREHFVFLDLIYGETILAVLFALFMICAIRFYQTSNLICGIVALLSAVYATYCKEPTFAVFMTFGATMLLFNFKKLPRAQKIFSSLLILNAIVFLFIYLVFYKQDSGYCPSQYGTTPFGILFTYMMQKKILLIAIPLVLWRVFKIIIYREREHVFYDALLFSGIAYVLVICILRLLNAYYILPALILITPAIVYFICFYFKEKISVVFWLAFASFYGMKAYKHIRIVQDDFQNDHRVVEILKDYKDNGYQVVYYQADSTNYNWSRTLIQYRYIGYSGLMAYYENDSQYQIPIVTKMPTENTICLYPTENDFNYPGPHFRYQLEYKTKINIRDSLIRNYQLEEVFSRKGVDAYLYQLKDE
;
A
#
# COMPACT_ATOMS: atom_id res chain seq x y z
N MET A 1 -28.60 -25.30 -22.83
CA MET A 1 -27.89 -24.02 -22.71
C MET A 1 -27.91 -23.45 -21.29
N ARG A 2 -29.07 -23.18 -20.69
CA ARG A 2 -29.19 -22.55 -19.35
C ARG A 2 -28.48 -23.30 -18.20
N ASN A 3 -28.49 -24.64 -18.19
CA ASN A 3 -27.76 -25.46 -17.21
C ASN A 3 -26.23 -25.37 -17.39
N PHE A 4 -25.76 -25.34 -18.63
CA PHE A 4 -24.35 -25.20 -18.95
C PHE A 4 -23.79 -23.82 -18.52
N GLU A 5 -24.52 -22.73 -18.78
CA GLU A 5 -24.16 -21.39 -18.32
C GLU A 5 -24.11 -21.29 -16.78
N LYS A 6 -25.06 -21.93 -16.10
CA LYS A 6 -25.07 -22.01 -14.63
C LYS A 6 -23.85 -22.76 -14.10
N THR A 7 -23.49 -23.89 -14.69
CA THR A 7 -22.29 -24.67 -14.33
C THR A 7 -21.01 -23.85 -14.51
N LEU A 8 -20.86 -23.15 -15.64
CA LEU A 8 -19.69 -22.31 -15.90
C LEU A 8 -19.60 -21.08 -14.96
N SER A 9 -20.74 -20.51 -14.58
CA SER A 9 -20.77 -19.44 -13.57
C SER A 9 -20.33 -19.94 -12.19
N ILE A 10 -20.68 -21.17 -11.82
CA ILE A 10 -20.19 -21.84 -10.59
C ILE A 10 -18.68 -22.06 -10.71
N PHE A 11 -18.22 -22.59 -11.84
CA PHE A 11 -16.80 -22.82 -12.10
C PHE A 11 -15.95 -21.53 -11.98
N ALA A 12 -16.42 -20.41 -12.54
CA ALA A 12 -15.76 -19.11 -12.40
C ALA A 12 -15.62 -18.69 -10.93
N ARG A 13 -16.67 -18.92 -10.10
CA ARG A 13 -16.62 -18.62 -8.65
C ARG A 13 -15.66 -19.53 -7.91
N VAL A 14 -15.60 -20.82 -8.27
CA VAL A 14 -14.65 -21.77 -7.67
C VAL A 14 -13.22 -21.36 -7.99
N ILE A 15 -12.92 -21.00 -9.24
CA ILE A 15 -11.58 -20.47 -9.62
C ILE A 15 -11.25 -19.22 -8.80
N TYR A 16 -12.20 -18.29 -8.65
CA TYR A 16 -11.97 -17.10 -7.85
C TYR A 16 -11.65 -17.45 -6.39
N ALA A 17 -12.41 -18.37 -5.80
CA ALA A 17 -12.16 -18.85 -4.44
C ALA A 17 -10.77 -19.50 -4.29
N ILE A 18 -10.32 -20.26 -5.29
CA ILE A 18 -8.97 -20.85 -5.31
C ILE A 18 -7.90 -19.74 -5.36
N VAL A 19 -8.06 -18.72 -6.20
CA VAL A 19 -7.15 -17.58 -6.26
C VAL A 19 -7.08 -16.86 -4.92
N VAL A 20 -8.25 -16.58 -4.30
CA VAL A 20 -8.31 -15.95 -2.98
C VAL A 20 -7.60 -16.81 -1.94
N ALA A 21 -7.87 -18.12 -1.89
CA ALA A 21 -7.24 -19.04 -0.95
C ALA A 21 -5.71 -19.12 -1.12
N THR A 22 -5.25 -19.13 -2.37
CA THR A 22 -3.81 -19.14 -2.68
C THR A 22 -3.13 -17.87 -2.20
N LEU A 23 -3.69 -16.69 -2.50
CA LEU A 23 -3.15 -15.43 -2.05
C LEU A 23 -3.24 -15.27 -0.52
N ALA A 24 -4.35 -15.71 0.08
CA ALA A 24 -4.54 -15.74 1.52
C ALA A 24 -3.50 -16.59 2.24
N PHE A 25 -3.16 -17.75 1.67
CA PHE A 25 -2.06 -18.58 2.19
C PHE A 25 -0.74 -17.81 2.23
N PHE A 26 -0.41 -17.05 1.19
CA PHE A 26 0.82 -16.27 1.17
C PHE A 26 0.82 -15.10 2.18
N VAL A 27 -0.33 -14.57 2.57
CA VAL A 27 -0.40 -13.53 3.61
C VAL A 27 0.11 -14.07 4.97
N VAL A 28 -0.12 -15.35 5.28
CA VAL A 28 0.21 -15.92 6.59
C VAL A 28 1.35 -16.93 6.58
N SER A 29 1.79 -17.40 5.42
CA SER A 29 2.77 -18.49 5.31
C SER A 29 4.14 -18.16 5.90
N ASN A 30 4.47 -16.86 6.00
CA ASN A 30 5.74 -16.37 6.55
C ASN A 30 5.47 -15.20 7.52
N ALA A 31 4.55 -15.40 8.46
CA ALA A 31 4.07 -14.39 9.39
C ALA A 31 5.13 -14.04 10.45
N ASN A 32 6.17 -13.30 10.04
CA ASN A 32 7.23 -12.77 10.88
C ASN A 32 7.37 -11.27 10.69
N TRP A 33 8.02 -10.60 11.63
CA TRP A 33 8.39 -9.21 11.45
C TRP A 33 9.42 -9.06 10.33
N ILE A 34 9.27 -8.01 9.51
CA ILE A 34 10.22 -7.65 8.46
C ILE A 34 10.91 -6.34 8.82
N LEU A 35 12.15 -6.17 8.33
CA LEU A 35 12.85 -4.89 8.38
C LEU A 35 12.11 -3.83 7.57
N GLY A 36 12.13 -2.61 8.05
CA GLY A 36 11.53 -1.46 7.42
C GLY A 36 10.55 -0.74 8.33
N ASP A 37 9.52 -0.16 7.77
CA ASP A 37 8.56 0.67 8.53
C ASP A 37 7.70 -0.13 9.53
N GLN A 38 7.82 -1.47 9.59
CA GLN A 38 7.14 -2.29 10.61
C GLN A 38 7.61 -2.00 12.04
N TRP A 39 8.73 -1.32 12.23
CA TRP A 39 9.23 -0.94 13.55
C TRP A 39 8.17 -0.27 14.42
N GLN A 40 7.24 0.46 13.81
CA GLN A 40 6.16 1.13 14.49
C GLN A 40 5.16 0.12 15.09
N ASN A 41 4.77 -0.90 14.32
CA ASN A 41 3.91 -1.99 14.80
C ASN A 41 4.63 -2.82 15.87
N ILE A 42 5.92 -3.08 15.67
CA ILE A 42 6.75 -3.87 16.60
C ILE A 42 6.82 -3.18 17.96
N ARG A 43 7.18 -1.87 17.99
CA ARG A 43 7.38 -1.10 19.22
C ARG A 43 6.07 -0.70 19.92
N THR A 44 4.95 -0.85 19.28
CA THR A 44 3.63 -0.57 19.83
C THR A 44 2.86 -1.88 20.08
N THR A 45 1.99 -2.27 19.17
CA THR A 45 1.12 -3.46 19.36
C THR A 45 1.89 -4.77 19.50
N GLY A 46 3.07 -4.89 18.90
CA GLY A 46 3.97 -6.03 19.07
C GLY A 46 4.51 -6.16 20.51
N LEU A 47 4.63 -5.06 21.24
CA LEU A 47 5.06 -5.00 22.65
C LEU A 47 3.88 -4.68 23.60
N GLY A 48 2.65 -4.88 23.16
CA GLY A 48 1.47 -4.67 23.98
C GLY A 48 1.11 -3.20 24.24
N GLN A 49 1.69 -2.26 23.48
CA GLN A 49 1.43 -0.84 23.62
C GLN A 49 0.42 -0.36 22.56
N MET A 50 -0.43 0.60 22.95
CA MET A 50 -1.44 1.17 22.05
C MET A 50 -0.82 2.16 21.07
N MET A 51 -1.20 2.06 19.79
CA MET A 51 -0.93 3.11 18.80
C MET A 51 -1.87 4.29 19.00
N HIS A 52 -1.35 5.50 18.94
CA HIS A 52 -2.11 6.73 19.04
C HIS A 52 -2.16 7.46 17.69
N SER A 53 -3.23 8.22 17.47
CA SER A 53 -3.37 9.03 16.26
C SER A 53 -2.24 10.04 16.07
N SER A 54 -1.64 10.52 17.19
CA SER A 54 -0.46 11.39 17.17
C SER A 54 0.79 10.76 16.54
N ASP A 55 0.90 9.44 16.61
CA ASP A 55 2.06 8.70 16.08
C ASP A 55 2.13 8.76 14.54
N PHE A 56 1.04 9.17 13.91
CA PHE A 56 0.88 9.28 12.46
C PHE A 56 0.65 10.70 11.97
N CYS A 57 0.89 11.69 12.84
CA CYS A 57 0.77 13.11 12.53
C CYS A 57 2.09 13.82 12.77
N PHE A 58 2.76 14.20 11.69
CA PHE A 58 4.09 14.77 11.71
C PHE A 58 4.07 16.21 11.17
N PRO A 59 3.78 17.22 12.01
CA PRO A 59 3.71 18.61 11.57
C PRO A 59 5.00 19.08 10.85
N ASN A 60 6.15 18.62 11.34
CA ASN A 60 7.45 19.04 10.81
C ASN A 60 7.76 18.49 9.40
N ASN A 61 7.05 17.47 8.93
CA ASN A 61 7.24 16.88 7.59
C ASN A 61 5.96 16.88 6.73
N GLY A 62 4.92 17.59 7.18
CA GLY A 62 3.68 17.76 6.42
C GLY A 62 2.86 16.49 6.24
N ARG A 63 2.98 15.49 7.15
CA ARG A 63 2.24 14.23 7.09
C ARG A 63 1.11 14.19 8.12
N CYS A 64 -0.07 13.75 7.67
CA CYS A 64 -1.24 13.59 8.56
C CYS A 64 -2.13 12.44 8.08
N TRP A 65 -2.00 11.28 8.72
CA TRP A 65 -2.80 10.07 8.46
C TRP A 65 -3.21 9.38 9.77
N PRO A 66 -3.92 10.08 10.64
CA PRO A 66 -4.10 9.69 12.04
C PRO A 66 -4.77 8.33 12.28
N PHE A 67 -5.39 7.73 11.24
CA PHE A 67 -6.11 6.46 11.37
C PHE A 67 -5.45 5.30 10.62
N ALA A 68 -4.28 5.50 10.00
CA ALA A 68 -3.70 4.54 9.06
C ALA A 68 -3.51 3.12 9.60
N LEU A 69 -2.96 2.97 10.81
CA LEU A 69 -2.62 1.67 11.39
C LEU A 69 -3.38 1.38 12.70
N LEU A 70 -4.26 2.29 13.15
CA LEU A 70 -4.96 2.12 14.43
C LEU A 70 -5.82 0.86 14.53
N HIS A 71 -6.18 0.24 13.40
CA HIS A 71 -6.93 -1.01 13.38
C HIS A 71 -6.16 -2.17 14.05
N TYR A 72 -4.82 -2.10 14.14
CA TYR A 72 -4.04 -3.11 14.87
C TYR A 72 -4.25 -3.05 16.38
N ASN A 73 -4.70 -1.93 16.93
CA ASN A 73 -5.04 -1.84 18.36
C ASN A 73 -6.11 -2.84 18.80
N ILE A 74 -6.92 -3.37 17.86
CA ILE A 74 -7.89 -4.42 18.18
C ILE A 74 -7.21 -5.69 18.74
N LEU A 75 -5.97 -5.95 18.36
CA LEU A 75 -5.22 -7.11 18.83
C LEU A 75 -4.92 -7.03 20.33
N LEU A 76 -4.78 -5.80 20.87
CA LEU A 76 -4.53 -5.59 22.29
C LEU A 76 -5.73 -6.00 23.16
N LEU A 77 -6.97 -5.92 22.62
CA LEU A 77 -8.16 -6.40 23.32
C LEU A 77 -8.11 -7.91 23.60
N PHE A 78 -7.31 -8.63 22.80
CA PHE A 78 -7.10 -10.08 22.91
C PHE A 78 -5.70 -10.43 23.42
N GLN A 79 -4.90 -9.44 23.83
CA GLN A 79 -3.50 -9.60 24.27
C GLN A 79 -2.62 -10.33 23.22
N CYS A 80 -2.92 -10.13 21.94
CA CYS A 80 -2.25 -10.76 20.81
C CYS A 80 -1.13 -9.86 20.29
N THR A 81 0.11 -10.08 20.71
CA THR A 81 1.28 -9.28 20.34
C THR A 81 2.17 -9.91 19.26
N SER A 82 1.93 -11.17 18.91
CA SER A 82 2.77 -11.90 17.94
C SER A 82 2.62 -11.36 16.50
N PRO A 83 3.66 -11.47 15.67
CA PRO A 83 3.55 -11.15 14.25
C PRO A 83 2.45 -11.97 13.57
N THR A 84 2.29 -13.24 13.93
CA THR A 84 1.23 -14.11 13.40
C THR A 84 -0.16 -13.51 13.62
N ALA A 85 -0.44 -12.93 14.79
CA ALA A 85 -1.73 -12.30 15.06
C ALA A 85 -1.99 -11.10 14.14
N HIS A 86 -0.98 -10.28 13.87
CA HIS A 86 -1.06 -9.14 12.95
C HIS A 86 -1.34 -9.60 11.51
N TYR A 87 -0.66 -10.66 11.06
CA TYR A 87 -0.90 -11.23 9.72
C TYR A 87 -2.25 -11.95 9.61
N VAL A 88 -2.75 -12.55 10.68
CA VAL A 88 -4.12 -13.10 10.72
C VAL A 88 -5.15 -11.97 10.57
N LEU A 89 -4.93 -10.82 11.20
CA LEU A 89 -5.79 -9.66 11.00
C LEU A 89 -5.74 -9.17 9.53
N ASN A 90 -4.54 -9.07 8.94
CA ASN A 90 -4.40 -8.75 7.52
C ASN A 90 -5.09 -9.78 6.62
N LEU A 91 -5.02 -11.06 6.95
CA LEU A 91 -5.76 -12.12 6.25
C LEU A 91 -7.27 -11.88 6.28
N LEU A 92 -7.82 -11.54 7.45
CA LEU A 92 -9.24 -11.24 7.57
C LEU A 92 -9.63 -10.03 6.73
N LEU A 93 -8.83 -8.96 6.75
CA LEU A 93 -9.02 -7.79 5.91
C LEU A 93 -8.93 -8.14 4.42
N PHE A 94 -7.98 -8.99 4.02
CA PHE A 94 -7.85 -9.47 2.64
C PHE A 94 -9.07 -10.27 2.19
N ILE A 95 -9.62 -11.15 3.03
CA ILE A 95 -10.83 -11.91 2.72
C ILE A 95 -12.03 -10.98 2.55
N ILE A 96 -12.22 -10.03 3.48
CA ILE A 96 -13.28 -9.02 3.41
C ILE A 96 -13.15 -8.22 2.11
N PHE A 97 -11.96 -7.73 1.80
CA PHE A 97 -11.67 -7.01 0.56
C PHE A 97 -12.00 -7.86 -0.67
N SER A 98 -11.57 -9.11 -0.70
CA SER A 98 -11.78 -10.03 -1.84
C SER A 98 -13.27 -10.25 -2.11
N ILE A 99 -14.06 -10.51 -1.07
CA ILE A 99 -15.52 -10.67 -1.19
C ILE A 99 -16.16 -9.35 -1.66
N ALA A 100 -15.75 -8.24 -1.05
CA ALA A 100 -16.29 -6.92 -1.36
C ALA A 100 -16.04 -6.53 -2.83
N ILE A 101 -14.81 -6.70 -3.32
CA ILE A 101 -14.46 -6.42 -4.71
C ILE A 101 -15.22 -7.30 -5.70
N PHE A 102 -15.38 -8.59 -5.41
CA PHE A 102 -16.18 -9.46 -6.25
C PHE A 102 -17.63 -8.96 -6.38
N VAL A 103 -18.23 -8.52 -5.26
CA VAL A 103 -19.59 -7.96 -5.24
C VAL A 103 -19.64 -6.64 -6.01
N VAL A 104 -18.66 -5.74 -5.84
CA VAL A 104 -18.58 -4.45 -6.55
C VAL A 104 -18.49 -4.69 -8.05
N ILE A 105 -17.55 -5.51 -8.51
CA ILE A 105 -17.39 -5.81 -9.93
C ILE A 105 -18.67 -6.43 -10.54
N ARG A 106 -19.29 -7.37 -9.81
CA ARG A 106 -20.56 -7.96 -10.24
C ARG A 106 -21.66 -6.91 -10.40
N LYS A 107 -21.76 -5.96 -9.49
CA LYS A 107 -22.75 -4.87 -9.53
C LYS A 107 -22.43 -3.82 -10.60
N SER A 108 -21.19 -3.77 -11.05
CA SER A 108 -20.76 -2.85 -12.11
C SER A 108 -21.09 -3.34 -13.52
N ILE A 109 -21.52 -4.58 -13.68
CA ILE A 109 -21.97 -5.07 -15.00
C ILE A 109 -23.40 -4.58 -15.26
N PRO A 110 -23.66 -3.89 -16.40
CA PRO A 110 -25.00 -3.45 -16.78
C PRO A 110 -25.97 -4.63 -16.91
N GLN A 111 -27.17 -4.50 -16.32
CA GLN A 111 -28.16 -5.59 -16.24
C GLN A 111 -28.89 -5.88 -17.57
N LYS A 112 -28.38 -5.43 -18.72
CA LYS A 112 -29.03 -5.64 -20.01
C LYS A 112 -29.24 -7.11 -20.36
N GLU A 113 -28.38 -8.01 -19.87
CA GLU A 113 -28.50 -9.47 -20.04
C GLU A 113 -27.87 -10.19 -18.83
N THR A 114 -28.71 -10.64 -17.90
CA THR A 114 -28.28 -11.08 -16.55
C THR A 114 -27.68 -12.48 -16.45
N SER A 115 -27.47 -13.19 -17.55
CA SER A 115 -26.98 -14.58 -17.48
C SER A 115 -25.90 -14.96 -18.49
N SER A 116 -25.24 -13.98 -19.12
CA SER A 116 -24.17 -14.33 -20.05
C SER A 116 -22.95 -14.91 -19.29
N ILE A 117 -22.45 -16.02 -19.81
CA ILE A 117 -21.22 -16.66 -19.34
C ILE A 117 -20.03 -15.69 -19.35
N TRP A 118 -19.98 -14.81 -20.34
CA TRP A 118 -18.95 -13.80 -20.51
C TRP A 118 -18.92 -12.81 -19.36
N ASN A 119 -20.09 -12.49 -18.79
CA ASN A 119 -20.19 -11.68 -17.58
C ASN A 119 -19.55 -12.37 -16.37
N SER A 120 -19.76 -13.69 -16.20
CA SER A 120 -19.13 -14.44 -15.13
C SER A 120 -17.61 -14.46 -15.25
N PHE A 121 -17.06 -14.60 -16.46
CA PHE A 121 -15.64 -14.51 -16.70
C PHE A 121 -15.09 -13.08 -16.54
N THR A 122 -15.83 -12.06 -16.97
CA THR A 122 -15.45 -10.67 -16.71
C THR A 122 -15.35 -10.39 -15.20
N ILE A 123 -16.34 -10.85 -14.39
CA ILE A 123 -16.31 -10.71 -12.94
C ILE A 123 -15.08 -11.41 -12.36
N LEU A 124 -14.84 -12.66 -12.72
CA LEU A 124 -13.69 -13.43 -12.27
C LEU A 124 -12.38 -12.67 -12.57
N LEU A 125 -12.16 -12.33 -13.84
CA LEU A 125 -10.88 -11.79 -14.31
C LEU A 125 -10.61 -10.38 -13.78
N ALA A 126 -11.61 -9.49 -13.78
CA ALA A 126 -11.45 -8.13 -13.25
C ALA A 126 -11.23 -8.12 -11.72
N SER A 127 -11.95 -9.00 -10.99
CA SER A 127 -11.72 -9.16 -9.55
C SER A 127 -10.34 -9.74 -9.27
N THR A 128 -9.92 -10.77 -9.98
CA THR A 128 -8.58 -11.37 -9.88
C THR A 128 -7.48 -10.36 -10.20
N TYR A 129 -7.67 -9.52 -11.23
CA TYR A 129 -6.74 -8.43 -11.54
C TYR A 129 -6.54 -7.52 -10.34
N LEU A 130 -7.62 -7.07 -9.68
CA LEU A 130 -7.52 -6.23 -8.48
C LEU A 130 -6.83 -6.97 -7.33
N LEU A 131 -7.14 -8.25 -7.10
CA LEU A 131 -6.43 -9.02 -6.09
C LEU A 131 -4.93 -9.08 -6.35
N PHE A 132 -4.50 -9.32 -7.59
CA PHE A 132 -3.10 -9.33 -7.96
C PHE A 132 -2.42 -7.96 -7.84
N ARG A 133 -3.20 -6.87 -7.86
CA ARG A 133 -2.67 -5.53 -7.62
C ARG A 133 -2.55 -5.21 -6.15
N GLU A 134 -3.59 -5.52 -5.38
CA GLU A 134 -3.74 -5.10 -3.99
C GLU A 134 -3.07 -6.08 -3.00
N HIS A 135 -2.82 -7.35 -3.37
CA HIS A 135 -2.17 -8.32 -2.46
C HIS A 135 -0.88 -7.79 -1.85
N PHE A 136 -0.17 -6.92 -2.58
CA PHE A 136 1.05 -6.28 -2.14
C PHE A 136 0.92 -5.65 -0.75
N VAL A 137 -0.16 -4.87 -0.54
CA VAL A 137 -0.36 -4.15 0.73
C VAL A 137 -0.83 -5.07 1.87
N PHE A 138 -1.31 -6.28 1.55
CA PHE A 138 -1.70 -7.27 2.55
C PHE A 138 -0.56 -8.21 2.97
N LEU A 139 0.51 -8.28 2.17
CA LEU A 139 1.69 -9.10 2.46
C LEU A 139 2.62 -8.45 3.50
N ASP A 140 2.43 -7.18 3.82
CA ASP A 140 3.26 -6.44 4.74
C ASP A 140 2.40 -5.61 5.69
N LEU A 141 2.86 -5.38 6.91
CA LEU A 141 2.11 -4.70 7.98
C LEU A 141 2.27 -3.17 7.97
N ILE A 142 3.13 -2.64 7.10
CA ILE A 142 3.46 -1.20 7.07
C ILE A 142 2.42 -0.34 6.35
N TYR A 143 1.56 -0.96 5.54
CA TYR A 143 0.70 -0.22 4.62
C TYR A 143 -0.64 0.18 5.24
N GLY A 144 -0.82 1.47 5.49
CA GLY A 144 -2.15 2.02 5.79
C GLY A 144 -3.14 1.83 4.64
N GLU A 145 -2.63 1.54 3.43
CA GLU A 145 -3.41 1.18 2.26
C GLU A 145 -4.19 -0.13 2.42
N THR A 146 -3.79 -1.01 3.32
CA THR A 146 -4.51 -2.26 3.64
C THR A 146 -5.93 -1.98 4.11
N ILE A 147 -6.06 -1.16 5.17
CA ILE A 147 -7.39 -0.77 5.67
C ILE A 147 -8.12 0.14 4.67
N LEU A 148 -7.39 1.00 3.96
CA LEU A 148 -7.94 1.88 2.95
C LEU A 148 -8.58 1.11 1.80
N ALA A 149 -7.97 0.00 1.35
CA ALA A 149 -8.53 -0.87 0.32
C ALA A 149 -9.88 -1.46 0.75
N VAL A 150 -9.97 -1.94 1.99
CA VAL A 150 -11.23 -2.46 2.57
C VAL A 150 -12.28 -1.36 2.65
N LEU A 151 -11.92 -0.17 3.14
CA LEU A 151 -12.83 0.96 3.27
C LEU A 151 -13.38 1.43 1.92
N PHE A 152 -12.55 1.48 0.88
CA PHE A 152 -13.01 1.82 -0.47
C PHE A 152 -13.96 0.76 -1.03
N ALA A 153 -13.67 -0.52 -0.83
CA ALA A 153 -14.54 -1.60 -1.26
C ALA A 153 -15.90 -1.55 -0.54
N LEU A 154 -15.91 -1.33 0.78
CA LEU A 154 -17.13 -1.15 1.58
C LEU A 154 -17.90 0.10 1.16
N PHE A 155 -17.21 1.24 0.98
CA PHE A 155 -17.80 2.46 0.46
C PHE A 155 -18.54 2.18 -0.84
N MET A 156 -17.90 1.55 -1.82
CA MET A 156 -18.50 1.27 -3.13
C MET A 156 -19.73 0.37 -3.03
N ILE A 157 -19.66 -0.74 -2.27
CA ILE A 157 -20.82 -1.64 -2.10
C ILE A 157 -22.02 -0.88 -1.54
N CYS A 158 -21.77 -0.14 -0.47
CA CYS A 158 -22.81 0.60 0.25
C CYS A 158 -23.31 1.80 -0.57
N ALA A 159 -22.43 2.53 -1.25
CA ALA A 159 -22.82 3.63 -2.13
C ALA A 159 -23.64 3.15 -3.32
N ILE A 160 -23.24 2.06 -4.01
CA ILE A 160 -24.05 1.48 -5.09
C ILE A 160 -25.47 1.18 -4.59
N ARG A 161 -25.57 0.48 -3.45
CA ARG A 161 -26.88 0.14 -2.90
C ARG A 161 -27.68 1.37 -2.45
N PHE A 162 -27.01 2.35 -1.82
CA PHE A 162 -27.65 3.58 -1.40
C PHE A 162 -28.20 4.41 -2.56
N TYR A 163 -27.42 4.56 -3.64
CA TYR A 163 -27.89 5.29 -4.82
C TYR A 163 -28.97 4.54 -5.61
N GLN A 164 -29.03 3.22 -5.52
CA GLN A 164 -30.08 2.40 -6.15
C GLN A 164 -31.38 2.37 -5.35
N THR A 165 -31.31 2.32 -4.03
CA THR A 165 -32.47 2.00 -3.16
C THR A 165 -32.80 3.05 -2.10
N SER A 166 -31.95 4.07 -1.95
CA SER A 166 -32.01 5.07 -0.85
C SER A 166 -31.97 4.46 0.57
N ASN A 167 -31.39 3.26 0.72
CA ASN A 167 -31.25 2.60 2.02
C ASN A 167 -30.30 3.41 2.92
N LEU A 168 -30.84 4.01 3.99
CA LEU A 168 -30.10 4.89 4.89
C LEU A 168 -28.94 4.19 5.61
N ILE A 169 -29.12 2.92 5.99
CA ILE A 169 -28.04 2.16 6.66
C ILE A 169 -26.83 2.06 5.72
N CYS A 170 -27.06 1.74 4.44
CA CYS A 170 -25.99 1.72 3.45
C CYS A 170 -25.37 3.12 3.25
N GLY A 171 -26.17 4.19 3.29
CA GLY A 171 -25.67 5.56 3.23
C GLY A 171 -24.76 5.89 4.42
N ILE A 172 -25.17 5.53 5.64
CA ILE A 172 -24.40 5.77 6.85
C ILE A 172 -23.08 4.97 6.82
N VAL A 173 -23.11 3.69 6.48
CA VAL A 173 -21.90 2.85 6.39
C VAL A 173 -20.95 3.39 5.33
N ALA A 174 -21.46 3.80 4.17
CA ALA A 174 -20.64 4.43 3.12
C ALA A 174 -19.99 5.74 3.63
N LEU A 175 -20.74 6.59 4.34
CA LEU A 175 -20.23 7.84 4.89
C LEU A 175 -19.16 7.59 5.95
N LEU A 176 -19.38 6.66 6.87
CA LEU A 176 -18.40 6.30 7.89
C LEU A 176 -17.12 5.73 7.27
N SER A 177 -17.27 4.87 6.26
CA SER A 177 -16.12 4.34 5.50
C SER A 177 -15.35 5.47 4.81
N ALA A 178 -16.05 6.45 4.23
CA ALA A 178 -15.43 7.61 3.58
C ALA A 178 -14.71 8.51 4.57
N VAL A 179 -15.33 8.80 5.73
CA VAL A 179 -14.70 9.60 6.79
C VAL A 179 -13.43 8.91 7.27
N TYR A 180 -13.51 7.64 7.67
CA TYR A 180 -12.33 6.91 8.14
C TYR A 180 -11.23 6.88 7.08
N ALA A 181 -11.56 6.56 5.82
CA ALA A 181 -10.61 6.53 4.71
C ALA A 181 -9.91 7.88 4.48
N THR A 182 -10.63 9.02 4.63
CA THR A 182 -10.05 10.36 4.48
C THR A 182 -8.92 10.59 5.47
N TYR A 183 -9.02 10.06 6.69
CA TYR A 183 -8.01 10.21 7.72
C TYR A 183 -6.97 9.08 7.73
N CYS A 184 -7.08 8.08 6.85
CA CYS A 184 -6.05 7.05 6.65
C CYS A 184 -4.94 7.47 5.70
N LYS A 185 -5.22 8.37 4.73
CA LYS A 185 -4.24 8.81 3.72
C LYS A 185 -4.62 10.15 3.15
N GLU A 186 -3.69 11.10 3.14
CA GLU A 186 -3.93 12.48 2.74
C GLU A 186 -4.62 12.64 1.37
N PRO A 187 -4.22 11.94 0.28
CA PRO A 187 -4.85 12.14 -1.03
C PRO A 187 -6.32 11.72 -1.11
N THR A 188 -6.82 11.00 -0.09
CA THR A 188 -8.18 10.44 -0.08
C THR A 188 -9.27 11.52 -0.01
N PHE A 189 -8.96 12.72 0.52
CA PHE A 189 -9.90 13.83 0.48
C PHE A 189 -10.36 14.14 -0.95
N ALA A 190 -9.45 14.07 -1.93
CA ALA A 190 -9.77 14.35 -3.32
C ALA A 190 -10.75 13.33 -3.93
N VAL A 191 -10.70 12.08 -3.45
CA VAL A 191 -11.65 11.03 -3.87
C VAL A 191 -13.08 11.44 -3.53
N PHE A 192 -13.34 11.73 -2.26
CA PHE A 192 -14.69 11.98 -1.78
C PHE A 192 -15.21 13.35 -2.18
N MET A 193 -14.32 14.35 -2.30
CA MET A 193 -14.66 15.65 -2.87
C MET A 193 -15.11 15.51 -4.32
N THR A 194 -14.33 14.81 -5.15
CA THR A 194 -14.64 14.61 -6.56
C THR A 194 -15.88 13.74 -6.74
N PHE A 195 -16.05 12.67 -5.95
CA PHE A 195 -17.24 11.83 -6.02
C PHE A 195 -18.51 12.63 -5.69
N GLY A 196 -18.53 13.31 -4.55
CA GLY A 196 -19.66 14.12 -4.13
C GLY A 196 -19.97 15.25 -5.11
N ALA A 197 -18.94 15.96 -5.59
CA ALA A 197 -19.10 17.03 -6.58
C ALA A 197 -19.67 16.51 -7.92
N THR A 198 -19.15 15.40 -8.43
CA THR A 198 -19.65 14.78 -9.68
C THR A 198 -21.12 14.40 -9.56
N MET A 199 -21.51 13.77 -8.45
CA MET A 199 -22.90 13.39 -8.20
C MET A 199 -23.82 14.62 -8.12
N LEU A 200 -23.41 15.69 -7.44
CA LEU A 200 -24.22 16.90 -7.33
C LEU A 200 -24.26 17.69 -8.63
N LEU A 201 -23.13 17.88 -9.33
CA LEU A 201 -23.08 18.70 -10.54
C LEU A 201 -23.86 18.08 -11.70
N PHE A 202 -23.75 16.77 -11.88
CA PHE A 202 -24.30 16.11 -13.05
C PHE A 202 -25.63 15.39 -12.82
N ASN A 203 -26.01 15.13 -11.56
CA ASN A 203 -27.23 14.38 -11.26
C ASN A 203 -28.17 15.07 -10.26
N PHE A 204 -27.92 16.32 -9.87
CA PHE A 204 -28.62 17.02 -8.79
C PHE A 204 -30.14 16.94 -8.89
N LYS A 205 -30.69 17.16 -10.09
CA LYS A 205 -32.15 17.17 -10.31
C LYS A 205 -32.81 15.81 -10.09
N LYS A 206 -32.07 14.70 -10.34
CA LYS A 206 -32.55 13.32 -10.21
C LYS A 206 -32.32 12.70 -8.82
N LEU A 207 -31.42 13.29 -8.02
CA LEU A 207 -31.10 12.75 -6.71
C LEU A 207 -32.19 13.02 -5.68
N PRO A 208 -32.64 12.01 -4.90
CA PRO A 208 -33.45 12.20 -3.71
C PRO A 208 -32.70 13.06 -2.66
N ARG A 209 -33.46 13.66 -1.73
CA ARG A 209 -32.90 14.54 -0.70
C ARG A 209 -31.79 13.86 0.11
N ALA A 210 -31.97 12.61 0.51
CA ALA A 210 -30.97 11.86 1.28
C ALA A 210 -29.65 11.71 0.53
N GLN A 211 -29.70 11.44 -0.78
CA GLN A 211 -28.51 11.29 -1.62
C GLN A 211 -27.80 12.64 -1.89
N LYS A 212 -28.54 13.75 -1.94
CA LYS A 212 -27.94 15.10 -1.98
C LYS A 212 -27.20 15.41 -0.71
N ILE A 213 -27.83 15.16 0.46
CA ILE A 213 -27.20 15.36 1.77
C ILE A 213 -25.94 14.52 1.88
N PHE A 214 -26.00 13.23 1.52
CA PHE A 214 -24.85 12.33 1.52
C PHE A 214 -23.69 12.88 0.68
N SER A 215 -23.95 13.27 -0.57
CA SER A 215 -22.94 13.84 -1.48
C SER A 215 -22.35 15.14 -0.91
N SER A 216 -23.17 16.00 -0.27
CA SER A 216 -22.72 17.22 0.38
C SER A 216 -21.84 16.92 1.60
N LEU A 217 -22.19 15.89 2.39
CA LEU A 217 -21.40 15.47 3.54
C LEU A 217 -20.03 14.91 3.15
N LEU A 218 -19.92 14.21 2.02
CA LEU A 218 -18.64 13.78 1.47
C LEU A 218 -17.73 14.97 1.13
N ILE A 219 -18.31 16.00 0.48
CA ILE A 219 -17.57 17.23 0.16
C ILE A 219 -17.16 17.96 1.45
N LEU A 220 -18.07 18.10 2.39
CA LEU A 220 -17.81 18.78 3.67
C LEU A 220 -16.67 18.07 4.43
N ASN A 221 -16.71 16.74 4.55
CA ASN A 221 -15.64 15.97 5.16
C ASN A 221 -14.28 16.22 4.49
N ALA A 222 -14.24 16.24 3.16
CA ALA A 222 -13.03 16.53 2.40
C ALA A 222 -12.51 17.96 2.65
N ILE A 223 -13.41 18.95 2.70
CA ILE A 223 -13.06 20.36 2.99
C ILE A 223 -12.52 20.48 4.42
N VAL A 224 -13.16 19.85 5.40
CA VAL A 224 -12.72 19.86 6.79
C VAL A 224 -11.32 19.26 6.91
N PHE A 225 -11.09 18.08 6.30
CA PHE A 225 -9.76 17.47 6.29
C PHE A 225 -8.73 18.39 5.63
N LEU A 226 -9.04 18.95 4.46
CA LEU A 226 -8.13 19.85 3.75
C LEU A 226 -7.81 21.10 4.56
N PHE A 227 -8.80 21.69 5.24
CA PHE A 227 -8.59 22.81 6.13
C PHE A 227 -7.64 22.46 7.30
N ILE A 228 -7.89 21.34 7.99
CA ILE A 228 -7.03 20.85 9.07
C ILE A 228 -5.61 20.62 8.53
N TYR A 229 -5.47 19.96 7.38
CA TYR A 229 -4.18 19.68 6.77
C TYR A 229 -3.41 20.97 6.43
N LEU A 230 -4.06 21.94 5.79
CA LEU A 230 -3.43 23.19 5.36
C LEU A 230 -3.04 24.08 6.54
N VAL A 231 -3.84 24.08 7.60
CA VAL A 231 -3.60 24.95 8.78
C VAL A 231 -2.54 24.37 9.72
N PHE A 232 -2.58 23.06 9.97
CA PHE A 232 -1.77 22.46 11.03
C PHE A 232 -0.58 21.63 10.52
N TYR A 233 -0.62 21.13 9.29
CA TYR A 233 0.37 20.16 8.81
C TYR A 233 1.11 20.58 7.56
N LYS A 234 0.59 21.52 6.78
CA LYS A 234 1.28 22.00 5.59
C LYS A 234 2.46 22.87 6.00
N GLN A 235 3.64 22.28 5.97
CA GLN A 235 4.91 23.01 6.02
C GLN A 235 5.68 22.82 4.72
N ASP A 236 6.59 23.76 4.38
CA ASP A 236 7.23 23.88 3.07
C ASP A 236 8.15 22.72 2.67
N SER A 237 8.37 21.72 3.51
CA SER A 237 9.39 20.69 3.32
C SER A 237 8.96 19.24 3.50
N GLY A 238 7.67 18.95 3.65
CA GLY A 238 7.20 17.65 4.09
C GLY A 238 7.62 16.46 3.25
N TYR A 239 7.41 16.52 1.97
CA TYR A 239 7.99 15.60 1.00
C TYR A 239 8.99 16.39 0.20
N CYS A 240 10.31 16.16 0.40
CA CYS A 240 11.34 16.84 -0.35
C CYS A 240 11.13 16.64 -1.85
N PRO A 241 10.65 17.66 -2.58
CA PRO A 241 10.49 17.55 -4.04
C PRO A 241 11.82 17.30 -4.75
N SER A 242 12.94 17.71 -4.12
CA SER A 242 14.30 17.48 -4.57
C SER A 242 14.69 15.99 -4.58
N GLN A 243 14.01 15.15 -3.77
CA GLN A 243 14.31 13.72 -3.74
C GLN A 243 14.03 13.04 -5.07
N TYR A 244 13.05 13.49 -5.81
CA TYR A 244 12.61 12.77 -7.01
C TYR A 244 12.97 13.48 -8.32
N GLY A 245 13.49 14.69 -8.29
CA GLY A 245 13.99 15.42 -9.49
C GLY A 245 12.98 15.54 -10.64
N THR A 246 11.75 15.04 -10.45
CA THR A 246 10.75 14.88 -11.51
C THR A 246 9.58 15.85 -11.34
N THR A 247 9.07 16.31 -12.47
CA THR A 247 7.84 17.13 -12.49
C THR A 247 6.61 16.27 -12.19
N PRO A 248 5.47 16.87 -11.73
CA PRO A 248 4.20 16.14 -11.59
C PRO A 248 3.79 15.40 -12.86
N PHE A 249 4.05 15.97 -14.03
CA PHE A 249 3.79 15.34 -15.31
C PHE A 249 4.71 14.13 -15.57
N GLY A 250 5.99 14.22 -15.22
CA GLY A 250 6.93 13.09 -15.32
C GLY A 250 6.51 11.93 -14.43
N ILE A 251 6.00 12.22 -13.23
CA ILE A 251 5.47 11.21 -12.32
C ILE A 251 4.20 10.56 -12.89
N LEU A 252 3.27 11.35 -13.43
CA LEU A 252 2.08 10.83 -14.09
C LEU A 252 2.46 9.90 -15.25
N PHE A 253 3.39 10.33 -16.10
CA PHE A 253 3.88 9.51 -17.21
C PHE A 253 4.50 8.20 -16.71
N THR A 254 5.31 8.26 -15.66
CA THR A 254 5.90 7.07 -15.03
C THR A 254 4.81 6.11 -14.53
N TYR A 255 3.79 6.63 -13.84
CA TYR A 255 2.66 5.80 -13.39
C TYR A 255 1.87 5.21 -14.57
N MET A 256 1.65 5.94 -15.64
CA MET A 256 1.01 5.41 -16.84
C MET A 256 1.79 4.24 -17.44
N MET A 257 3.13 4.36 -17.49
CA MET A 257 3.99 3.27 -17.98
C MET A 257 4.00 2.06 -17.06
N GLN A 258 3.96 2.26 -15.76
CA GLN A 258 3.98 1.19 -14.76
C GLN A 258 2.60 0.53 -14.55
N LYS A 259 1.56 1.31 -14.56
CA LYS A 259 0.17 0.90 -14.31
C LYS A 259 -0.64 1.08 -15.60
N LYS A 260 -0.49 0.14 -16.52
CA LYS A 260 -1.04 0.21 -17.88
C LYS A 260 -2.53 0.54 -17.96
N ILE A 261 -3.29 0.26 -16.89
CA ILE A 261 -4.71 0.61 -16.82
C ILE A 261 -4.95 2.13 -16.87
N LEU A 262 -3.99 2.95 -16.42
CA LEU A 262 -4.09 4.41 -16.50
C LEU A 262 -4.04 4.92 -17.94
N LEU A 263 -3.36 4.19 -18.87
CA LEU A 263 -3.37 4.48 -20.31
C LEU A 263 -4.78 4.39 -20.90
N ILE A 264 -5.69 3.68 -20.23
CA ILE A 264 -7.08 3.53 -20.63
C ILE A 264 -7.96 4.48 -19.83
N ALA A 265 -7.72 4.59 -18.53
CA ALA A 265 -8.53 5.40 -17.63
C ALA A 265 -8.50 6.90 -18.02
N ILE A 266 -7.31 7.44 -18.35
CA ILE A 266 -7.16 8.86 -18.66
C ILE A 266 -7.92 9.24 -19.97
N PRO A 267 -7.72 8.56 -21.10
CA PRO A 267 -8.54 8.81 -22.29
C PRO A 267 -10.04 8.60 -22.05
N LEU A 268 -10.42 7.60 -21.24
CA LEU A 268 -11.80 7.35 -20.87
C LEU A 268 -12.40 8.53 -20.09
N VAL A 269 -11.65 9.14 -19.15
CA VAL A 269 -12.08 10.35 -18.43
C VAL A 269 -12.35 11.48 -19.43
N LEU A 270 -11.40 11.77 -20.32
CA LEU A 270 -11.55 12.84 -21.30
C LEU A 270 -12.78 12.61 -22.20
N TRP A 271 -12.95 11.37 -22.65
CA TRP A 271 -14.11 11.01 -23.46
C TRP A 271 -15.43 11.12 -22.69
N ARG A 272 -15.48 10.68 -21.41
CA ARG A 272 -16.67 10.82 -20.56
C ARG A 272 -17.02 12.28 -20.26
N VAL A 273 -16.00 13.11 -19.95
CA VAL A 273 -16.20 14.55 -19.76
C VAL A 273 -16.80 15.18 -21.04
N PHE A 274 -16.26 14.84 -22.22
CA PHE A 274 -16.80 15.29 -23.49
C PHE A 274 -18.25 14.86 -23.66
N LYS A 275 -18.59 13.58 -23.41
CA LYS A 275 -19.95 13.05 -23.49
C LYS A 275 -20.93 13.76 -22.54
N ILE A 276 -20.50 14.02 -21.29
CA ILE A 276 -21.33 14.70 -20.28
C ILE A 276 -21.59 16.16 -20.66
N ILE A 277 -20.58 16.87 -21.13
CA ILE A 277 -20.69 18.31 -21.41
C ILE A 277 -21.41 18.55 -22.74
N ILE A 278 -20.97 17.89 -23.81
CA ILE A 278 -21.47 18.16 -25.17
C ILE A 278 -22.78 17.41 -25.44
N TYR A 279 -22.83 16.11 -25.14
CA TYR A 279 -24.01 15.29 -25.44
C TYR A 279 -24.98 15.18 -24.27
N ARG A 280 -24.68 15.78 -23.11
CA ARG A 280 -25.48 15.73 -21.88
C ARG A 280 -25.84 14.31 -21.43
N GLU A 281 -24.97 13.33 -21.75
CA GLU A 281 -25.13 11.92 -21.42
C GLU A 281 -24.82 11.69 -19.93
N ARG A 282 -25.86 11.75 -19.08
CA ARG A 282 -25.76 11.72 -17.61
C ARG A 282 -26.35 10.44 -16.98
N GLU A 283 -26.50 9.39 -17.74
CA GLU A 283 -27.08 8.14 -17.26
C GLU A 283 -26.07 7.32 -16.41
N HIS A 284 -24.77 7.56 -16.59
CA HIS A 284 -23.68 6.80 -16.02
C HIS A 284 -22.93 7.53 -14.90
N VAL A 285 -23.52 8.62 -14.36
CA VAL A 285 -22.84 9.56 -13.44
C VAL A 285 -22.20 8.87 -12.24
N PHE A 286 -22.77 7.78 -11.71
CA PHE A 286 -22.17 7.04 -10.60
C PHE A 286 -20.80 6.46 -10.97
N TYR A 287 -20.68 5.82 -12.14
CA TYR A 287 -19.41 5.25 -12.61
C TYR A 287 -18.46 6.33 -13.12
N ASP A 288 -18.98 7.45 -13.64
CA ASP A 288 -18.17 8.64 -13.91
C ASP A 288 -17.58 9.19 -12.62
N ALA A 289 -18.36 9.25 -11.53
CA ALA A 289 -17.89 9.70 -10.23
C ALA A 289 -16.76 8.80 -9.67
N LEU A 290 -16.89 7.47 -9.79
CA LEU A 290 -15.83 6.54 -9.41
C LEU A 290 -14.55 6.75 -10.24
N LEU A 291 -14.68 6.86 -11.56
CA LEU A 291 -13.57 7.05 -12.49
C LEU A 291 -12.84 8.37 -12.20
N PHE A 292 -13.58 9.47 -12.09
CA PHE A 292 -13.02 10.80 -11.82
C PHE A 292 -12.36 10.87 -10.46
N SER A 293 -12.94 10.23 -9.43
CA SER A 293 -12.37 10.14 -8.08
C SER A 293 -11.05 9.39 -8.05
N GLY A 294 -10.96 8.26 -8.76
CA GLY A 294 -9.73 7.52 -8.87
C GLY A 294 -8.62 8.32 -9.57
N ILE A 295 -8.95 9.04 -10.65
CA ILE A 295 -7.98 9.91 -11.32
C ILE A 295 -7.63 11.13 -10.46
N ALA A 296 -8.58 11.73 -9.72
CA ALA A 296 -8.27 12.81 -8.78
C ALA A 296 -7.26 12.37 -7.71
N TYR A 297 -7.39 11.16 -7.17
CA TYR A 297 -6.40 10.58 -6.26
C TYR A 297 -5.01 10.50 -6.91
N VAL A 298 -4.92 9.96 -8.14
CA VAL A 298 -3.64 9.87 -8.88
C VAL A 298 -3.03 11.26 -9.09
N LEU A 299 -3.85 12.27 -9.47
CA LEU A 299 -3.38 13.62 -9.68
C LEU A 299 -2.81 14.26 -8.41
N VAL A 300 -3.45 14.05 -7.25
CA VAL A 300 -2.90 14.55 -5.97
C VAL A 300 -1.57 13.88 -5.65
N ILE A 301 -1.43 12.57 -5.84
CA ILE A 301 -0.14 11.87 -5.68
C ILE A 301 0.92 12.46 -6.61
N CYS A 302 0.58 12.79 -7.86
CA CYS A 302 1.51 13.42 -8.80
C CYS A 302 1.90 14.85 -8.38
N ILE A 303 0.94 15.63 -7.87
CA ILE A 303 1.18 17.00 -7.36
C ILE A 303 2.11 16.96 -6.15
N LEU A 304 1.90 16.00 -5.26
CA LEU A 304 2.77 15.75 -4.10
C LEU A 304 4.12 15.14 -4.48
N ARG A 305 4.33 14.85 -5.76
CA ARG A 305 5.55 14.24 -6.32
C ARG A 305 5.94 12.91 -5.66
N LEU A 306 4.95 12.12 -5.26
CA LEU A 306 5.16 10.81 -4.67
C LEU A 306 5.28 9.76 -5.76
N LEU A 307 6.42 9.06 -5.82
CA LEU A 307 6.68 8.02 -6.81
C LEU A 307 6.94 6.68 -6.11
N ASN A 308 5.91 6.05 -5.58
CA ASN A 308 6.00 4.70 -5.07
C ASN A 308 4.86 3.84 -5.65
N ALA A 309 5.18 2.57 -5.93
CA ALA A 309 4.27 1.67 -6.62
C ALA A 309 2.93 1.45 -5.89
N TYR A 310 2.92 1.49 -4.56
CA TYR A 310 1.73 1.27 -3.75
C TYR A 310 0.85 2.51 -3.58
N TYR A 311 1.39 3.72 -3.72
CA TYR A 311 0.62 4.95 -3.49
C TYR A 311 -0.62 5.08 -4.36
N ILE A 312 -0.62 4.54 -5.58
CA ILE A 312 -1.78 4.64 -6.47
C ILE A 312 -2.69 3.40 -6.47
N LEU A 313 -2.36 2.37 -5.68
CA LEU A 313 -3.21 1.18 -5.58
C LEU A 313 -4.65 1.52 -5.17
N PRO A 314 -4.91 2.40 -4.19
CA PRO A 314 -6.27 2.77 -3.82
C PRO A 314 -7.08 3.37 -4.99
N ALA A 315 -6.43 4.11 -5.90
CA ALA A 315 -7.10 4.64 -7.09
C ALA A 315 -7.60 3.52 -8.01
N LEU A 316 -6.84 2.42 -8.14
CA LEU A 316 -7.21 1.30 -9.01
C LEU A 316 -8.49 0.60 -8.55
N ILE A 317 -8.75 0.59 -7.24
CA ILE A 317 -9.97 0.03 -6.65
C ILE A 317 -11.21 0.79 -7.15
N LEU A 318 -11.11 2.10 -7.35
CA LEU A 318 -12.20 2.96 -7.86
C LEU A 318 -12.30 2.92 -9.40
N ILE A 319 -11.17 2.95 -10.09
CA ILE A 319 -11.07 3.01 -11.54
C ILE A 319 -11.56 1.70 -12.19
N THR A 320 -11.18 0.55 -11.62
CA THR A 320 -11.46 -0.76 -12.23
C THR A 320 -12.95 -1.05 -12.39
N PRO A 321 -13.84 -0.86 -11.38
CA PRO A 321 -15.28 -1.04 -11.54
C PRO A 321 -15.90 -0.13 -12.60
N ALA A 322 -15.41 1.11 -12.71
CA ALA A 322 -15.85 2.05 -13.73
C ALA A 322 -15.45 1.59 -15.14
N ILE A 323 -14.21 1.12 -15.31
CA ILE A 323 -13.75 0.55 -16.60
C ILE A 323 -14.56 -0.71 -16.96
N VAL A 324 -14.80 -1.62 -15.99
CA VAL A 324 -15.66 -2.80 -16.21
C VAL A 324 -17.03 -2.37 -16.72
N TYR A 325 -17.64 -1.38 -16.05
CA TYR A 325 -18.94 -0.85 -16.45
C TYR A 325 -18.93 -0.32 -17.88
N PHE A 326 -17.99 0.57 -18.22
CA PHE A 326 -17.94 1.21 -19.53
C PHE A 326 -17.59 0.23 -20.66
N ILE A 327 -16.67 -0.73 -20.42
CA ILE A 327 -16.36 -1.76 -21.41
C ILE A 327 -17.59 -2.64 -21.68
N CYS A 328 -18.28 -3.12 -20.65
CA CYS A 328 -19.48 -3.93 -20.80
C CYS A 328 -20.66 -3.16 -21.40
N PHE A 329 -20.70 -1.84 -21.19
CA PHE A 329 -21.78 -1.00 -21.71
C PHE A 329 -21.62 -0.68 -23.19
N TYR A 330 -20.39 -0.32 -23.65
CA TYR A 330 -20.12 0.15 -25.00
C TYR A 330 -19.62 -0.94 -25.95
N PHE A 331 -19.05 -2.03 -25.43
CA PHE A 331 -18.46 -3.10 -26.23
C PHE A 331 -19.20 -4.43 -26.02
N LYS A 332 -18.89 -5.41 -26.89
CA LYS A 332 -19.38 -6.78 -26.72
C LYS A 332 -18.70 -7.43 -25.51
N GLU A 333 -19.45 -8.23 -24.76
CA GLU A 333 -18.98 -8.91 -23.53
C GLU A 333 -17.70 -9.74 -23.74
N LYS A 334 -17.52 -10.36 -24.91
CA LYS A 334 -16.31 -11.11 -25.27
C LYS A 334 -15.05 -10.23 -25.23
N ILE A 335 -15.17 -8.96 -25.64
CA ILE A 335 -14.04 -8.01 -25.62
C ILE A 335 -13.65 -7.73 -24.15
N SER A 336 -14.61 -7.60 -23.27
CA SER A 336 -14.38 -7.42 -21.84
C SER A 336 -13.57 -8.60 -21.25
N VAL A 337 -13.93 -9.84 -21.60
CA VAL A 337 -13.20 -11.03 -21.14
C VAL A 337 -11.75 -11.03 -21.64
N VAL A 338 -11.53 -10.79 -22.95
CA VAL A 338 -10.17 -10.75 -23.52
C VAL A 338 -9.34 -9.66 -22.86
N PHE A 339 -9.92 -8.49 -22.65
CA PHE A 339 -9.26 -7.37 -21.99
C PHE A 339 -8.80 -7.74 -20.57
N TRP A 340 -9.73 -8.23 -19.75
CA TRP A 340 -9.40 -8.56 -18.36
C TRP A 340 -8.52 -9.80 -18.25
N LEU A 341 -8.59 -10.75 -19.18
CA LEU A 341 -7.66 -11.90 -19.24
C LEU A 341 -6.22 -11.41 -19.43
N ALA A 342 -6.00 -10.50 -20.39
CA ALA A 342 -4.67 -9.93 -20.62
C ALA A 342 -4.11 -9.22 -19.36
N PHE A 343 -4.94 -8.41 -18.69
CA PHE A 343 -4.56 -7.71 -17.46
C PHE A 343 -4.30 -8.67 -16.30
N ALA A 344 -5.20 -9.62 -16.05
CA ALA A 344 -5.06 -10.60 -14.97
C ALA A 344 -3.82 -11.47 -15.15
N SER A 345 -3.55 -11.94 -16.37
CA SER A 345 -2.37 -12.75 -16.67
C SER A 345 -1.07 -11.97 -16.46
N PHE A 346 -0.99 -10.75 -17.01
CA PHE A 346 0.22 -9.92 -16.90
C PHE A 346 0.52 -9.57 -15.44
N TYR A 347 -0.50 -9.16 -14.67
CA TYR A 347 -0.30 -8.80 -13.28
C TYR A 347 -0.19 -9.99 -12.34
N GLY A 348 -0.74 -11.15 -12.70
CA GLY A 348 -0.53 -12.41 -11.99
C GLY A 348 0.94 -12.83 -11.99
N MET A 349 1.63 -12.73 -13.15
CA MET A 349 3.07 -12.98 -13.22
C MET A 349 3.88 -12.01 -12.33
N LYS A 350 3.48 -10.73 -12.28
CA LYS A 350 4.14 -9.75 -11.41
C LYS A 350 3.88 -10.03 -9.94
N ALA A 351 2.65 -10.41 -9.58
CA ALA A 351 2.27 -10.79 -8.24
C ALA A 351 3.09 -11.96 -7.73
N TYR A 352 3.23 -13.01 -8.55
CA TYR A 352 4.03 -14.19 -8.22
C TYR A 352 5.51 -13.83 -7.93
N LYS A 353 6.13 -13.02 -8.80
CA LYS A 353 7.51 -12.56 -8.57
C LYS A 353 7.65 -11.77 -7.28
N HIS A 354 6.67 -10.90 -7.00
CA HIS A 354 6.68 -10.09 -5.79
C HIS A 354 6.51 -10.93 -4.53
N ILE A 355 5.59 -11.90 -4.54
CA ILE A 355 5.40 -12.83 -3.41
C ILE A 355 6.72 -13.53 -3.07
N ARG A 356 7.44 -14.03 -4.08
CA ARG A 356 8.75 -14.67 -3.86
C ARG A 356 9.76 -13.74 -3.20
N ILE A 357 9.87 -12.50 -3.67
CA ILE A 357 10.79 -11.52 -3.08
C ILE A 357 10.45 -11.27 -1.60
N VAL A 358 9.15 -11.08 -1.31
CA VAL A 358 8.71 -10.84 0.08
C VAL A 358 8.99 -12.06 0.97
N GLN A 359 8.75 -13.29 0.46
CA GLN A 359 9.06 -14.51 1.20
C GLN A 359 10.56 -14.65 1.50
N ASP A 360 11.41 -14.39 0.51
CA ASP A 360 12.87 -14.42 0.70
C ASP A 360 13.30 -13.35 1.73
N ASP A 361 12.67 -12.16 1.71
CA ASP A 361 12.96 -11.10 2.68
C ASP A 361 12.55 -11.51 4.10
N PHE A 362 11.38 -12.12 4.29
CA PHE A 362 10.94 -12.64 5.60
C PHE A 362 11.95 -13.65 6.19
N GLN A 363 12.31 -14.68 5.42
CA GLN A 363 13.20 -15.73 5.88
C GLN A 363 14.59 -15.18 6.28
N ASN A 364 15.08 -14.27 5.45
CA ASN A 364 16.39 -13.69 5.68
C ASN A 364 16.41 -12.74 6.88
N ASP A 365 15.39 -11.87 7.05
CA ASP A 365 15.35 -10.92 8.17
C ASP A 365 15.29 -11.66 9.51
N HIS A 366 14.45 -12.69 9.56
CA HIS A 366 14.35 -13.53 10.75
C HIS A 366 15.69 -14.19 11.09
N ARG A 367 16.36 -14.79 10.09
CA ARG A 367 17.68 -15.44 10.29
C ARG A 367 18.74 -14.46 10.79
N VAL A 368 18.77 -13.23 10.25
CA VAL A 368 19.72 -12.21 10.71
C VAL A 368 19.52 -11.88 12.18
N VAL A 369 18.27 -11.70 12.61
CA VAL A 369 17.97 -11.36 14.00
C VAL A 369 18.27 -12.52 14.95
N GLU A 370 18.00 -13.77 14.54
CA GLU A 370 18.39 -14.95 15.32
C GLU A 370 19.90 -15.00 15.55
N ILE A 371 20.69 -14.76 14.50
CA ILE A 371 22.17 -14.71 14.60
C ILE A 371 22.61 -13.60 15.55
N LEU A 372 22.07 -12.38 15.42
CA LEU A 372 22.41 -11.25 16.29
C LEU A 372 22.08 -11.55 17.76
N LYS A 373 20.93 -12.18 18.00
CA LYS A 373 20.51 -12.56 19.33
C LYS A 373 21.45 -13.61 19.92
N ASP A 374 21.80 -14.64 19.16
CA ASP A 374 22.69 -15.70 19.59
C ASP A 374 24.06 -15.15 20.03
N TYR A 375 24.65 -14.26 19.24
CA TYR A 375 25.90 -13.58 19.63
C TYR A 375 25.76 -12.74 20.90
N LYS A 376 24.65 -11.99 21.03
CA LYS A 376 24.38 -11.20 22.23
C LYS A 376 24.23 -12.06 23.48
N ASP A 377 23.49 -13.17 23.37
CA ASP A 377 23.32 -14.15 24.46
C ASP A 377 24.67 -14.80 24.88
N ASN A 378 25.62 -14.88 23.95
CA ASN A 378 26.99 -15.32 24.20
C ASN A 378 27.92 -14.20 24.67
N GLY A 379 27.41 -13.04 25.04
CA GLY A 379 28.16 -11.95 25.65
C GLY A 379 28.84 -10.99 24.69
N TYR A 380 28.54 -11.09 23.37
CA TYR A 380 29.03 -10.12 22.38
C TYR A 380 28.18 -8.85 22.40
N GLN A 381 28.84 -7.70 22.26
CA GLN A 381 28.15 -6.44 22.05
C GLN A 381 27.73 -6.31 20.59
N VAL A 382 26.45 -6.01 20.32
CA VAL A 382 25.97 -5.68 18.98
C VAL A 382 25.91 -4.17 18.84
N VAL A 383 26.58 -3.59 17.84
CA VAL A 383 26.63 -2.16 17.58
C VAL A 383 26.35 -1.85 16.11
N TYR A 384 25.90 -0.63 15.84
CA TYR A 384 25.75 -0.10 14.49
C TYR A 384 26.85 0.93 14.23
N TYR A 385 27.73 0.64 13.28
CA TYR A 385 28.83 1.54 12.94
C TYR A 385 28.37 2.61 11.93
N GLN A 386 28.53 3.85 12.32
CA GLN A 386 28.24 4.99 11.46
C GLN A 386 29.54 5.80 11.27
N ALA A 387 30.18 5.64 10.12
CA ALA A 387 31.30 6.51 9.75
C ALA A 387 30.85 7.97 9.65
N ASP A 388 31.80 8.87 9.89
CA ASP A 388 31.58 10.31 10.06
C ASP A 388 30.59 10.92 9.06
N SER A 389 29.65 11.69 9.57
CA SER A 389 28.32 11.92 9.02
C SER A 389 28.22 13.09 8.02
N THR A 390 29.30 13.74 7.66
CA THR A 390 29.23 15.06 6.96
C THR A 390 28.85 14.99 5.50
N ASN A 391 28.92 13.81 4.86
CA ASN A 391 28.63 13.67 3.42
C ASN A 391 27.42 12.79 3.06
N TYR A 392 26.57 12.42 4.02
CA TYR A 392 25.55 11.38 3.84
C TYR A 392 24.09 11.84 3.94
N ASN A 393 23.69 12.89 3.24
CA ASN A 393 22.29 13.36 3.32
C ASN A 393 21.25 12.35 2.78
N TRP A 394 21.66 11.39 1.94
CA TRP A 394 20.77 10.41 1.32
C TRP A 394 20.89 9.00 1.86
N SER A 395 22.11 8.53 2.09
CA SER A 395 22.37 7.29 2.77
C SER A 395 21.77 7.28 4.18
N ARG A 396 21.68 8.44 4.84
CA ARG A 396 21.03 8.57 6.14
C ARG A 396 19.63 7.97 6.17
N THR A 397 18.80 8.16 5.17
CA THR A 397 17.41 7.71 5.24
C THR A 397 17.30 6.18 5.14
N LEU A 398 17.96 5.55 4.18
CA LEU A 398 17.92 4.09 4.01
C LEU A 398 18.67 3.36 5.12
N ILE A 399 19.85 3.82 5.49
CA ILE A 399 20.63 3.32 6.61
C ILE A 399 19.82 3.47 7.90
N GLN A 400 19.20 4.62 8.11
CA GLN A 400 18.35 4.88 9.26
C GLN A 400 17.14 3.96 9.31
N TYR A 401 16.50 3.67 8.19
CA TYR A 401 15.39 2.71 8.13
C TYR A 401 15.83 1.30 8.52
N ARG A 402 16.98 0.83 8.05
CA ARG A 402 17.49 -0.49 8.42
C ARG A 402 17.92 -0.55 9.86
N TYR A 403 18.65 0.45 10.34
CA TYR A 403 19.00 0.58 11.75
C TYR A 403 17.77 0.54 12.65
N ILE A 404 16.74 1.35 12.32
CA ILE A 404 15.48 1.36 13.07
C ILE A 404 14.78 -0.01 12.99
N GLY A 405 14.81 -0.66 11.84
CA GLY A 405 14.25 -2.00 11.64
C GLY A 405 14.94 -3.05 12.52
N TYR A 406 16.27 -3.15 12.49
CA TYR A 406 17.02 -4.09 13.34
C TYR A 406 16.86 -3.77 14.82
N SER A 407 16.92 -2.49 15.19
CA SER A 407 16.67 -2.08 16.59
C SER A 407 15.25 -2.43 17.05
N GLY A 408 14.25 -2.29 16.17
CA GLY A 408 12.87 -2.67 16.46
C GLY A 408 12.70 -4.18 16.64
N LEU A 409 13.32 -4.98 15.77
CA LEU A 409 13.30 -6.44 15.89
C LEU A 409 14.00 -6.91 17.18
N MET A 410 15.17 -6.36 17.49
CA MET A 410 15.87 -6.67 18.73
C MET A 410 15.05 -6.23 19.96
N ALA A 411 14.43 -5.05 19.93
CA ALA A 411 13.52 -4.59 20.99
C ALA A 411 12.39 -5.59 21.28
N TYR A 412 11.80 -6.17 20.22
CA TYR A 412 10.77 -7.20 20.35
C TYR A 412 11.29 -8.48 21.01
N TYR A 413 12.46 -8.97 20.58
CA TYR A 413 13.05 -10.18 21.15
C TYR A 413 13.55 -9.99 22.58
N GLU A 414 14.01 -8.77 22.94
CA GLU A 414 14.40 -8.41 24.31
C GLU A 414 13.19 -8.05 25.19
N ASN A 415 12.01 -7.95 24.61
CA ASN A 415 10.78 -7.46 25.27
C ASN A 415 10.98 -6.08 25.94
N ASP A 416 11.78 -5.23 25.30
CA ASP A 416 12.11 -3.87 25.76
C ASP A 416 11.83 -2.85 24.66
N SER A 417 10.77 -2.07 24.82
CA SER A 417 10.34 -1.06 23.84
C SER A 417 11.34 0.07 23.65
N GLN A 418 12.23 0.29 24.62
CA GLN A 418 13.26 1.34 24.58
C GLN A 418 14.59 0.82 24.03
N TYR A 419 14.75 -0.49 23.84
CA TYR A 419 15.97 -1.05 23.33
C TYR A 419 16.35 -0.43 21.97
N GLN A 420 17.61 -0.04 21.86
CA GLN A 420 18.22 0.43 20.60
C GLN A 420 19.60 -0.16 20.47
N ILE A 421 19.95 -0.62 19.28
CA ILE A 421 21.33 -1.02 18.98
C ILE A 421 22.22 0.23 19.11
N PRO A 422 23.27 0.22 19.94
CA PRO A 422 24.15 1.37 20.09
C PRO A 422 24.78 1.80 18.76
N ILE A 423 24.78 3.11 18.47
CA ILE A 423 25.47 3.68 17.31
C ILE A 423 26.87 4.08 17.74
N VAL A 424 27.88 3.57 17.06
CA VAL A 424 29.28 3.91 17.31
C VAL A 424 29.91 4.60 16.10
N THR A 425 30.70 5.63 16.34
CA THR A 425 31.43 6.38 15.32
C THR A 425 32.93 6.06 15.33
N LYS A 426 33.39 5.36 16.38
CA LYS A 426 34.74 4.87 16.51
C LYS A 426 34.78 3.36 16.27
N MET A 427 35.94 2.87 15.88
CA MET A 427 36.18 1.45 15.70
C MET A 427 35.74 0.65 16.95
N PRO A 428 35.00 -0.44 16.77
CA PRO A 428 34.56 -1.28 17.86
C PRO A 428 35.78 -1.97 18.55
N THR A 429 35.58 -2.33 19.80
CA THR A 429 36.53 -3.11 20.59
C THR A 429 36.32 -4.62 20.34
N GLU A 430 37.17 -5.46 20.93
CA GLU A 430 37.04 -6.93 20.90
C GLU A 430 35.63 -7.39 21.35
N ASN A 431 35.24 -8.58 20.88
CA ASN A 431 33.94 -9.19 21.18
C ASN A 431 32.72 -8.32 20.78
N THR A 432 32.84 -7.62 19.67
CA THR A 432 31.80 -6.77 19.17
C THR A 432 31.34 -7.21 17.77
N ILE A 433 30.05 -7.43 17.61
CA ILE A 433 29.41 -7.58 16.28
C ILE A 433 29.05 -6.19 15.77
N CYS A 434 29.61 -5.83 14.67
CA CYS A 434 29.37 -4.53 14.05
C CYS A 434 28.49 -4.66 12.80
N LEU A 435 27.32 -4.06 12.87
CA LEU A 435 26.48 -3.84 11.69
C LEU A 435 26.96 -2.59 10.98
N TYR A 436 27.22 -2.67 9.69
CA TYR A 436 27.53 -1.48 8.92
C TYR A 436 26.88 -1.51 7.54
N PRO A 437 26.55 -0.34 6.97
CA PRO A 437 25.90 -0.25 5.67
C PRO A 437 26.84 -0.64 4.53
N THR A 438 26.38 -1.44 3.58
CA THR A 438 27.12 -1.83 2.39
C THR A 438 26.63 -1.10 1.16
N GLU A 439 27.44 -1.07 0.10
CA GLU A 439 27.06 -0.50 -1.20
C GLU A 439 25.83 -1.18 -1.83
N ASN A 440 25.54 -2.43 -1.44
CA ASN A 440 24.39 -3.19 -1.95
C ASN A 440 23.03 -2.68 -1.42
N ASP A 441 23.00 -1.81 -0.41
CA ASP A 441 21.78 -1.16 0.07
C ASP A 441 21.07 -0.33 -1.01
N PHE A 442 21.83 0.12 -2.00
CA PHE A 442 21.31 0.97 -3.06
C PHE A 442 20.75 0.20 -4.25
N ASN A 443 21.04 -1.08 -4.33
CA ASN A 443 20.49 -2.00 -5.32
C ASN A 443 19.21 -2.70 -4.84
N TYR A 444 18.40 -2.03 -4.02
CA TYR A 444 17.08 -2.55 -3.69
C TYR A 444 16.31 -2.84 -4.99
N PRO A 445 16.00 -4.10 -5.28
CA PRO A 445 15.29 -4.45 -6.52
C PRO A 445 13.79 -4.13 -6.42
N GLY A 446 13.45 -3.06 -5.70
CA GLY A 446 12.14 -2.49 -5.81
C GLY A 446 11.94 -2.13 -7.28
N PRO A 447 10.84 -2.50 -7.92
CA PRO A 447 10.68 -2.40 -9.36
C PRO A 447 10.78 -0.99 -9.92
N HIS A 448 11.10 0.04 -9.14
CA HIS A 448 10.87 1.41 -9.58
C HIS A 448 11.82 2.48 -9.08
N PHE A 449 12.85 2.15 -8.34
CA PHE A 449 13.86 3.14 -7.97
C PHE A 449 15.22 2.77 -8.54
N ARG A 450 15.43 3.10 -9.80
CA ARG A 450 16.77 3.45 -10.23
C ARG A 450 17.09 4.82 -9.63
N TYR A 451 17.39 4.88 -8.37
CA TYR A 451 18.25 5.92 -7.88
C TYR A 451 19.65 5.58 -8.37
N GLN A 452 20.01 6.12 -9.52
CA GLN A 452 21.40 6.38 -9.78
C GLN A 452 21.81 7.51 -8.82
N LEU A 453 21.98 7.15 -7.56
CA LEU A 453 22.89 7.88 -6.72
C LEU A 453 24.27 7.59 -7.29
N GLU A 454 24.83 8.55 -7.99
CA GLU A 454 26.26 8.58 -8.25
C GLU A 454 26.98 8.69 -6.91
N TYR A 455 27.18 7.57 -6.24
CA TYR A 455 28.07 7.47 -5.10
C TYR A 455 29.50 7.55 -5.59
N LYS A 456 29.99 8.77 -5.74
CA LYS A 456 31.42 9.04 -6.05
C LYS A 456 32.32 9.04 -4.82
N THR A 457 31.81 8.92 -3.62
CA THR A 457 32.64 8.82 -2.40
C THR A 457 32.61 7.38 -1.88
N LYS A 458 33.36 6.53 -2.52
CA LYS A 458 33.79 5.26 -1.95
C LYS A 458 34.72 5.53 -0.76
N ILE A 459 34.17 5.80 0.39
CA ILE A 459 34.91 5.53 1.61
C ILE A 459 34.85 4.02 1.78
N ASN A 460 35.93 3.39 1.44
CA ASN A 460 36.07 1.95 1.56
C ASN A 460 36.31 1.64 3.05
N ILE A 461 35.24 1.78 3.87
CA ILE A 461 35.26 1.48 5.30
C ILE A 461 35.72 0.04 5.50
N ARG A 462 35.24 -0.86 4.63
CA ARG A 462 35.65 -2.26 4.61
C ARG A 462 37.17 -2.44 4.51
N ASP A 463 37.81 -1.70 3.57
CA ASP A 463 39.26 -1.82 3.39
C ASP A 463 40.04 -1.23 4.57
N SER A 464 39.50 -0.20 5.23
CA SER A 464 40.08 0.37 6.43
C SER A 464 39.96 -0.60 7.61
N LEU A 465 38.82 -1.26 7.77
CA LEU A 465 38.58 -2.26 8.80
C LEU A 465 39.46 -3.50 8.60
N ILE A 466 39.51 -4.02 7.36
CA ILE A 466 40.32 -5.20 7.03
C ILE A 466 41.81 -4.99 7.32
N ARG A 467 42.33 -3.77 7.18
CA ARG A 467 43.73 -3.46 7.46
C ARG A 467 44.11 -3.56 8.92
N ASN A 468 43.18 -3.18 9.81
CA ASN A 468 43.49 -3.01 11.25
C ASN A 468 42.96 -4.12 12.12
N TYR A 469 42.00 -4.92 11.63
CA TYR A 469 41.34 -5.96 12.39
C TYR A 469 41.30 -7.29 11.63
N GLN A 470 41.29 -8.39 12.33
CA GLN A 470 40.81 -9.65 11.77
C GLN A 470 39.30 -9.60 11.79
N LEU A 471 38.71 -9.77 10.62
CA LEU A 471 37.25 -9.72 10.43
C LEU A 471 36.76 -11.10 10.07
N GLU A 472 35.86 -11.60 10.87
CA GLU A 472 35.03 -12.75 10.51
C GLU A 472 33.67 -12.25 10.03
N GLU A 473 33.31 -12.59 8.80
CA GLU A 473 31.99 -12.26 8.25
C GLU A 473 30.95 -13.15 8.94
N VAL A 474 30.08 -12.55 9.73
CA VAL A 474 28.99 -13.24 10.42
C VAL A 474 27.82 -13.45 9.44
N PHE A 475 27.44 -12.40 8.72
CA PHE A 475 26.51 -12.47 7.62
C PHE A 475 26.66 -11.26 6.69
N SER A 476 26.31 -11.47 5.43
CA SER A 476 26.13 -10.38 4.46
C SER A 476 24.75 -10.46 3.86
N ARG A 477 24.05 -9.33 3.85
CA ARG A 477 22.75 -9.21 3.25
C ARG A 477 22.54 -7.82 2.70
N LYS A 478 21.66 -7.73 1.65
CA LYS A 478 21.28 -6.50 0.96
C LYS A 478 21.42 -5.26 1.84
N GLY A 479 22.58 -4.66 1.81
CA GLY A 479 22.89 -3.39 2.39
C GLY A 479 23.35 -3.38 3.86
N VAL A 480 23.45 -4.49 4.53
CA VAL A 480 24.06 -4.57 5.86
C VAL A 480 24.89 -5.83 5.94
N ASP A 481 26.16 -5.66 6.30
CA ASP A 481 27.04 -6.74 6.67
C ASP A 481 27.27 -6.71 8.18
N ALA A 482 27.45 -7.87 8.79
CA ALA A 482 27.86 -8.00 10.17
C ALA A 482 29.21 -8.69 10.25
N TYR A 483 30.10 -8.10 11.01
CA TYR A 483 31.44 -8.59 11.21
C TYR A 483 31.75 -8.71 12.71
N LEU A 484 32.41 -9.82 13.04
CA LEU A 484 33.07 -9.99 14.34
C LEU A 484 34.45 -9.34 14.25
N TYR A 485 34.74 -8.41 15.14
CA TYR A 485 36.00 -7.68 15.19
C TYR A 485 36.90 -8.28 16.25
N GLN A 486 38.10 -8.65 15.83
CA GLN A 486 39.21 -8.98 16.71
C GLN A 486 40.40 -8.14 16.34
N LEU A 487 41.07 -7.54 17.30
CA LEU A 487 42.34 -6.86 17.06
C LEU A 487 43.33 -7.86 16.50
N LYS A 488 44.10 -7.44 15.48
CA LYS A 488 45.24 -8.24 15.04
C LYS A 488 46.26 -8.25 16.14
N ASP A 489 46.65 -9.43 16.57
CA ASP A 489 47.81 -9.56 17.43
C ASP A 489 49.01 -8.91 16.72
N GLU A 490 49.70 -7.95 17.39
CA GLU A 490 50.86 -7.29 16.88
C GLU A 490 52.04 -8.24 16.62
#